data_26f839ecda8f22ee6572ceae88e2d84a
#
_entry.id   26f839ecda8f22ee6572ceae88e2d84a
#
_cell.length_a   1.000
_cell.length_b   1.000
_cell.length_c   1.000
_cell.angle_alpha   90.00
_cell.angle_beta   90.00
_cell.angle_gamma   90.00
#
_symmetry.space_group_name_H-M   'P 1'
#
loop_
_entity.id
_entity.type
_entity.pdbx_description
1 polymer ?
#
loop_
_entity_poly.entity_id
_entity_poly.type
_entity_poly.pdbx_seq_one_letter_code
_entity_poly.pdbx_strand_id
1 'polypeptide(L)'
;MTRERPLATAESKPYLPKHVRLQFDGVRDRFAVLAPERVYWPDGTAIEVLKLCDGERTISSISSRLAEDYAAPVETIQADVLEFIQSWTDLRLLRLSKG
;
A
#
# COMPACT_ATOMS: atom_id res chain seq x y z
N MET A 1 -29.61 -3.71 2.68
CA MET A 1 -28.74 -2.79 1.92
C MET A 1 -27.34 -3.34 1.81
N THR A 2 -26.81 -3.41 0.62
CA THR A 2 -25.48 -3.95 0.39
C THR A 2 -24.46 -2.83 0.46
N ARG A 3 -23.44 -3.03 1.29
CA ARG A 3 -22.36 -2.07 1.36
C ARG A 3 -21.27 -2.50 0.39
N GLU A 4 -20.94 -1.62 -0.52
CA GLU A 4 -19.87 -1.89 -1.47
C GLU A 4 -18.53 -1.57 -0.83
N ARG A 5 -17.57 -2.46 -1.02
CA ARG A 5 -16.21 -2.18 -0.58
C ARG A 5 -15.45 -1.53 -1.72
N PRO A 6 -14.51 -0.63 -1.42
CA PRO A 6 -13.69 -0.04 -2.47
C PRO A 6 -12.86 -1.11 -3.16
N LEU A 7 -12.83 -1.09 -4.49
CA LEU A 7 -12.04 -2.04 -5.26
C LEU A 7 -10.83 -1.32 -5.85
N ALA A 8 -9.66 -1.88 -5.62
CA ALA A 8 -8.42 -1.33 -6.16
C ALA A 8 -8.29 -1.71 -7.62
N THR A 9 -7.91 -0.74 -8.45
CA THR A 9 -7.62 -0.95 -9.87
C THR A 9 -6.28 -0.31 -10.18
N ALA A 10 -5.79 -0.54 -11.40
CA ALA A 10 -4.52 0.03 -11.83
C ALA A 10 -4.50 1.55 -11.73
N GLU A 11 -5.66 2.21 -11.86
CA GLU A 11 -5.77 3.66 -11.80
C GLU A 11 -6.01 4.20 -10.40
N SER A 12 -6.24 3.36 -9.42
CA SER A 12 -6.45 3.81 -8.04
C SER A 12 -5.19 4.46 -7.49
N LYS A 13 -5.38 5.45 -6.63
CA LYS A 13 -4.29 6.18 -6.00
C LYS A 13 -4.34 5.95 -4.50
N PRO A 14 -3.61 4.95 -4.01
CA PRO A 14 -3.69 4.59 -2.58
C PRO A 14 -2.93 5.57 -1.70
N TYR A 15 -3.41 5.73 -0.47
CA TYR A 15 -2.73 6.57 0.52
C TYR A 15 -3.06 6.08 1.92
N LEU A 16 -2.20 6.45 2.87
CA LEU A 16 -2.43 6.15 4.28
C LEU A 16 -3.35 7.24 4.87
N PRO A 17 -4.49 6.85 5.46
CA PRO A 17 -5.36 7.87 6.08
C PRO A 17 -4.69 8.47 7.32
N LYS A 18 -5.25 9.58 7.82
CA LYS A 18 -4.68 10.36 8.91
C LYS A 18 -4.33 9.54 10.15
N HIS A 19 -5.14 8.56 10.46
CA HIS A 19 -4.97 7.79 11.68
C HIS A 19 -4.03 6.60 11.53
N VAL A 20 -3.41 6.45 10.36
CA VAL A 20 -2.47 5.36 10.07
C VAL A 20 -1.14 5.98 9.66
N ARG A 21 -0.06 5.54 10.28
CA ARG A 21 1.26 6.11 9.99
C ARG A 21 2.30 5.02 9.76
N LEU A 22 3.15 5.26 8.79
CA LEU A 22 4.34 4.45 8.58
C LEU A 22 5.47 5.12 9.33
N GLN A 23 6.09 4.41 10.26
CA GLN A 23 7.10 4.99 11.12
C GLN A 23 8.27 4.04 11.32
N PHE A 24 9.48 4.58 11.22
CA PHE A 24 10.67 3.78 11.44
C PHE A 24 10.92 3.63 12.95
N ASP A 25 11.14 2.39 13.39
CA ASP A 25 11.47 2.09 14.78
C ASP A 25 12.99 1.89 14.87
N GLY A 26 13.68 2.88 15.43
CA GLY A 26 15.14 2.84 15.52
C GLY A 26 15.66 1.78 16.46
N VAL A 27 14.86 1.36 17.44
CA VAL A 27 15.27 0.32 18.39
C VAL A 27 15.28 -1.04 17.70
N ARG A 28 14.24 -1.32 16.91
CA ARG A 28 14.11 -2.59 16.20
C ARG A 28 14.70 -2.54 14.79
N ASP A 29 15.12 -1.37 14.36
CA ASP A 29 15.70 -1.15 13.04
C ASP A 29 14.78 -1.65 11.92
N ARG A 30 13.50 -1.29 12.01
CA ARG A 30 12.52 -1.68 11.00
C ARG A 30 11.33 -0.73 11.03
N PHE A 31 10.57 -0.71 9.96
CA PHE A 31 9.38 0.10 9.88
C PHE A 31 8.18 -0.59 10.50
N ALA A 32 7.31 0.22 11.12
CA ALA A 32 6.04 -0.24 11.65
C ALA A 32 4.93 0.60 11.03
N VAL A 33 3.73 0.04 10.96
CA VAL A 33 2.53 0.79 10.62
C VAL A 33 1.73 0.95 11.89
N LEU A 34 1.50 2.20 12.28
CA LEU A 34 0.80 2.52 13.52
C LEU A 34 -0.64 2.89 13.20
N ALA A 35 -1.57 2.14 13.75
CA ALA A 35 -3.01 2.40 13.68
C ALA A 35 -3.53 2.59 15.10
N PRO A 36 -4.76 3.14 15.28
CA PRO A 36 -5.22 3.50 16.62
C PRO A 36 -5.16 2.41 17.66
N GLU A 37 -5.42 1.16 17.28
CA GLU A 37 -5.45 0.06 18.23
C GLU A 37 -4.47 -1.05 17.91
N ARG A 38 -3.63 -0.86 16.91
CA ARG A 38 -2.73 -1.91 16.47
C ARG A 38 -1.44 -1.37 15.89
N VAL A 39 -0.41 -2.19 16.03
CA VAL A 39 0.87 -1.95 15.37
C VAL A 39 1.11 -3.13 14.44
N TYR A 40 1.47 -2.83 13.20
CA TYR A 40 1.76 -3.86 12.19
C TYR A 40 3.25 -3.81 11.84
N TRP A 41 3.82 -4.96 11.56
CA TRP A 41 5.23 -5.08 11.21
C TRP A 41 5.35 -5.72 9.82
N PRO A 42 5.08 -4.94 8.76
CA PRO A 42 5.13 -5.48 7.40
C PRO A 42 6.55 -5.87 7.00
N ASP A 43 6.67 -6.77 6.03
CA ASP A 43 8.00 -7.13 5.52
C ASP A 43 8.53 -6.03 4.61
N GLY A 44 9.79 -6.20 4.14
CA GLY A 44 10.45 -5.17 3.35
C GLY A 44 9.73 -4.82 2.06
N THR A 45 9.15 -5.81 1.40
CA THR A 45 8.41 -5.59 0.16
C THR A 45 7.17 -4.74 0.41
N ALA A 46 6.43 -5.08 1.47
CA ALA A 46 5.23 -4.32 1.85
C ALA A 46 5.60 -2.87 2.19
N ILE A 47 6.71 -2.67 2.89
CA ILE A 47 7.18 -1.32 3.23
C ILE A 47 7.47 -0.51 1.97
N GLU A 48 8.09 -1.13 0.96
CA GLU A 48 8.40 -0.43 -0.29
C GLU A 48 7.12 0.01 -1.00
N VAL A 49 6.09 -0.82 -0.99
CA VAL A 49 4.79 -0.45 -1.55
C VAL A 49 4.19 0.72 -0.77
N LEU A 50 4.19 0.63 0.56
CA LEU A 50 3.59 1.65 1.40
C LEU A 50 4.26 3.01 1.27
N LYS A 51 5.57 3.04 1.07
CA LYS A 51 6.30 4.28 0.87
C LYS A 51 5.85 5.03 -0.38
N LEU A 52 5.32 4.31 -1.36
CA LEU A 52 4.87 4.90 -2.62
C LEU A 52 3.38 5.23 -2.61
N CYS A 53 2.67 4.91 -1.52
CA CYS A 53 1.23 5.18 -1.39
C CYS A 53 1.01 6.61 -0.89
N ASP A 54 1.12 7.56 -1.78
CA ASP A 54 1.05 9.00 -1.43
C ASP A 54 -0.25 9.68 -1.88
N GLY A 55 -1.20 8.93 -2.42
CA GLY A 55 -2.47 9.48 -2.89
C GLY A 55 -2.37 10.11 -4.26
N GLU A 56 -1.19 10.14 -4.87
CA GLU A 56 -0.98 10.74 -6.20
C GLU A 56 -0.51 9.74 -7.22
N ARG A 57 0.32 8.76 -6.82
CA ARG A 57 0.76 7.70 -7.72
C ARG A 57 -0.35 6.67 -7.88
N THR A 58 -0.57 6.25 -9.12
CA THR A 58 -1.52 5.16 -9.38
C THR A 58 -0.85 3.82 -9.03
N ILE A 59 -1.67 2.81 -8.83
CA ILE A 59 -1.14 1.46 -8.61
C ILE A 59 -0.28 1.03 -9.82
N SER A 60 -0.70 1.41 -11.02
CA SER A 60 0.09 1.14 -12.22
C SER A 60 1.49 1.76 -12.13
N SER A 61 1.55 3.02 -11.69
CA SER A 61 2.82 3.73 -11.54
C SER A 61 3.70 3.10 -10.46
N ILE A 62 3.09 2.76 -9.33
CA ILE A 62 3.79 2.08 -8.23
C ILE A 62 4.38 0.76 -8.72
N SER A 63 3.57 0.01 -9.46
CA SER A 63 3.99 -1.30 -9.97
C SER A 63 5.15 -1.17 -10.95
N SER A 64 5.10 -0.18 -11.84
CA SER A 64 6.18 0.06 -12.79
C SER A 64 7.48 0.41 -12.10
N ARG A 65 7.39 1.25 -11.06
CA ARG A 65 8.56 1.63 -10.28
C ARG A 65 9.20 0.42 -9.58
N LEU A 66 8.37 -0.41 -8.97
CA LEU A 66 8.87 -1.58 -8.28
C LEU A 66 9.40 -2.63 -9.25
N ALA A 67 8.77 -2.76 -10.42
CA ALA A 67 9.25 -3.68 -11.45
C ALA A 67 10.65 -3.31 -11.90
N GLU A 68 10.92 -2.01 -12.04
CA GLU A 68 12.25 -1.52 -12.35
C GLU A 68 13.24 -1.86 -11.24
N ASP A 69 12.86 -1.53 -10.00
CA ASP A 69 13.75 -1.73 -8.85
C ASP A 69 14.12 -3.19 -8.65
N TYR A 70 13.20 -4.10 -8.94
CA TYR A 70 13.43 -5.52 -8.73
C TYR A 70 13.77 -6.28 -10.01
N ALA A 71 13.85 -5.59 -11.15
CA ALA A 71 14.11 -6.20 -12.45
C ALA A 71 13.15 -7.37 -12.70
N ALA A 72 11.86 -7.14 -12.45
CA ALA A 72 10.83 -8.17 -12.56
C ALA A 72 9.76 -7.74 -13.56
N PRO A 73 8.99 -8.71 -14.12
CA PRO A 73 7.91 -8.36 -15.06
C PRO A 73 6.84 -7.52 -14.37
N VAL A 74 6.45 -6.41 -15.00
CA VAL A 74 5.50 -5.48 -14.39
C VAL A 74 4.14 -6.14 -14.13
N GLU A 75 3.72 -7.07 -14.99
CA GLU A 75 2.44 -7.76 -14.82
C GLU A 75 2.38 -8.54 -13.51
N THR A 76 3.48 -9.22 -13.19
CA THR A 76 3.58 -9.97 -11.94
C THR A 76 3.57 -9.04 -10.74
N ILE A 77 4.35 -7.97 -10.81
CA ILE A 77 4.43 -6.99 -9.72
C ILE A 77 3.06 -6.33 -9.52
N GLN A 78 2.39 -5.94 -10.60
CA GLN A 78 1.10 -5.28 -10.47
C GLN A 78 0.04 -6.19 -9.85
N ALA A 79 0.05 -7.47 -10.19
CA ALA A 79 -0.90 -8.41 -9.58
C ALA A 79 -0.68 -8.48 -8.07
N ASP A 80 0.58 -8.55 -7.65
CA ASP A 80 0.92 -8.60 -6.22
C ASP A 80 0.58 -7.30 -5.51
N VAL A 81 0.87 -6.16 -6.15
CA VAL A 81 0.56 -4.84 -5.56
C VAL A 81 -0.94 -4.67 -5.41
N LEU A 82 -1.72 -5.04 -6.44
CA LEU A 82 -3.17 -4.96 -6.37
C LEU A 82 -3.73 -5.79 -5.21
N GLU A 83 -3.24 -7.00 -5.05
CA GLU A 83 -3.69 -7.88 -3.97
C GLU A 83 -3.35 -7.28 -2.60
N PHE A 84 -2.14 -6.78 -2.45
CA PHE A 84 -1.71 -6.16 -1.21
C PHE A 84 -2.55 -4.93 -0.87
N ILE A 85 -2.70 -4.03 -1.85
CA ILE A 85 -3.46 -2.79 -1.66
C ILE A 85 -4.91 -3.10 -1.33
N GLN A 86 -5.51 -4.07 -2.04
CA GLN A 86 -6.90 -4.45 -1.77
C GLN A 86 -7.05 -4.99 -0.35
N SER A 87 -6.14 -5.85 0.06
CA SER A 87 -6.16 -6.44 1.40
C SER A 87 -6.08 -5.36 2.48
N TRP A 88 -5.17 -4.43 2.32
CA TRP A 88 -4.98 -3.36 3.30
C TRP A 88 -6.11 -2.34 3.26
N THR A 89 -6.72 -2.12 2.10
CA THR A 89 -7.90 -1.27 1.97
C THR A 89 -9.08 -1.90 2.71
N ASP A 90 -9.23 -3.22 2.58
CA ASP A 90 -10.29 -3.94 3.29
C ASP A 90 -10.11 -3.84 4.81
N LEU A 91 -8.88 -3.76 5.28
CA LEU A 91 -8.57 -3.58 6.70
C LEU A 91 -8.69 -2.12 7.14
N ARG A 92 -8.99 -1.23 6.21
CA ARG A 92 -9.09 0.22 6.45
C ARG A 92 -7.77 0.86 6.85
N LEU A 93 -6.68 0.23 6.46
CA LEU A 93 -5.34 0.77 6.68
C LEU A 93 -4.86 1.60 5.50
N LEU A 94 -5.52 1.44 4.36
CA LEU A 94 -5.27 2.25 3.17
C LEU A 94 -6.60 2.76 2.64
N ARG A 95 -6.54 3.89 1.96
CA ARG A 95 -7.68 4.43 1.23
C ARG A 95 -7.28 4.69 -0.21
N LEU A 96 -8.28 4.72 -1.07
CA LEU A 96 -8.07 4.96 -2.50
C LEU A 96 -8.59 6.34 -2.84
N SER A 97 -7.71 7.20 -3.30
CA SER A 97 -8.10 8.52 -3.74
C SER A 97 -8.74 8.43 -5.13
N LYS A 98 -9.75 9.25 -5.36
CA LYS A 98 -10.36 9.32 -6.68
C LYS A 98 -9.65 10.41 -7.46
N GLY A 99 -8.81 10.02 -8.34
CA GLY A 99 -7.99 10.85 -9.18
C GLY A 99 -8.33 12.32 -9.30
#